data_203603e68035d6b7987047e42319143f
#
_entry.id   203603e68035d6b7987047e42319143f
#
_cell.length_a   1.000
_cell.length_b   1.000
_cell.length_c   1.000
_cell.angle_alpha   90.00
_cell.angle_beta   90.00
_cell.angle_gamma   90.00
#
_symmetry.space_group_name_H-M   'P 1'
#
loop_
_entity.id
_entity.type
_entity.pdbx_description
1 polymer ?
#
loop_
_entity_poly.entity_id
_entity_poly.type
_entity_poly.pdbx_seq_one_letter_code
_entity_poly.pdbx_strand_id
1 'polypeptide(L)'
;MIGVVSYLLINFWFTRLQANKAAILALTMNRVGDMGLSIGFFAIFALFGSIDYATVFSLSSYMNETAITIIGLLLLTGAMAKSSQIPLHSWLPGSMEGSKQVLTIFFFLFCLLPNLFYLNINNFDIFSFSVLPAHLARDNKGRFIGKSLPLIPLPPKLIEALTGELLGDGHLRFNKKGIDGKPKPNTNAQLAMTLKSKEYVDYLWQEVYKPICTNNSPHPWPNPKTGKPVTQYHFASKALISLSQIHSQWYIWSETLNKFIKIVPSNIGELLTPLGLAHWIMGDGYWDNHSKTVVICTDNFTLAEVELLIIVLKTKFNLTATVQRRIKSNKEICWRIRFSGKSENICLLRTLVQSYIIPSMFYKLNISPVK
;
A
#
# COMPACT_ATOMS: atom_id res chain seq x y z
N MET A 1 28.24 22.03 -5.65
CA MET A 1 27.45 22.13 -6.90
C MET A 1 25.94 22.16 -6.64
N ILE A 2 25.32 21.17 -6.04
CA ILE A 2 23.85 21.08 -5.82
C ILE A 2 23.27 22.32 -5.11
N GLY A 3 23.95 22.85 -4.07
CA GLY A 3 23.50 24.04 -3.34
C GLY A 3 23.47 25.32 -4.17
N VAL A 4 24.41 25.49 -5.11
CA VAL A 4 24.44 26.64 -6.01
C VAL A 4 23.34 26.56 -7.06
N VAL A 5 23.09 25.38 -7.61
CA VAL A 5 22.00 25.15 -8.57
C VAL A 5 20.65 25.41 -7.90
N SER A 6 20.46 24.93 -6.67
CA SER A 6 19.25 25.18 -5.87
C SER A 6 19.03 26.69 -5.63
N TYR A 7 20.09 27.42 -5.27
CA TYR A 7 20.04 28.87 -5.10
C TYR A 7 19.58 29.59 -6.38
N LEU A 8 20.15 29.23 -7.53
CA LEU A 8 19.78 29.83 -8.82
C LEU A 8 18.33 29.52 -9.20
N LEU A 9 17.86 28.33 -8.92
CA LEU A 9 16.48 27.92 -9.21
C LEU A 9 15.47 28.63 -8.31
N ILE A 10 15.78 28.84 -7.02
CA ILE A 10 14.94 29.61 -6.12
C ILE A 10 14.88 31.06 -6.56
N ASN A 11 16.00 31.60 -7.03
CA ASN A 11 16.12 32.96 -7.51
C ASN A 11 15.71 33.16 -8.98
N PHE A 12 15.00 32.20 -9.58
CA PHE A 12 14.57 32.28 -10.98
C PHE A 12 13.82 33.58 -11.29
N TRP A 13 12.95 34.02 -10.38
CA TRP A 13 12.25 35.30 -10.46
C TRP A 13 13.03 36.41 -9.72
N PHE A 14 14.25 36.71 -10.17
CA PHE A 14 15.19 37.66 -9.55
C PHE A 14 14.65 39.09 -9.37
N THR A 15 13.59 39.45 -10.09
CA THR A 15 12.90 40.74 -9.91
C THR A 15 12.05 40.80 -8.65
N ARG A 16 11.74 39.66 -8.02
CA ARG A 16 10.96 39.59 -6.80
C ARG A 16 11.86 39.60 -5.56
N LEU A 17 11.71 40.62 -4.72
CA LEU A 17 12.48 40.75 -3.48
C LEU A 17 12.32 39.53 -2.55
N GLN A 18 11.15 38.91 -2.54
CA GLN A 18 10.85 37.70 -1.75
C GLN A 18 11.70 36.51 -2.22
N ALA A 19 11.78 36.29 -3.52
CA ALA A 19 12.59 35.22 -4.10
C ALA A 19 14.08 35.39 -3.80
N ASN A 20 14.59 36.63 -3.89
CA ASN A 20 15.98 36.95 -3.55
C ASN A 20 16.29 36.66 -2.07
N LYS A 21 15.42 37.05 -1.14
CA LYS A 21 15.57 36.77 0.30
C LYS A 21 15.55 35.26 0.56
N ALA A 22 14.62 34.55 -0.04
CA ALA A 22 14.49 33.10 0.11
C ALA A 22 15.74 32.37 -0.44
N ALA A 23 16.27 32.79 -1.58
CA ALA A 23 17.47 32.23 -2.18
C ALA A 23 18.72 32.44 -1.30
N ILE A 24 18.91 33.66 -0.76
CA ILE A 24 20.02 33.97 0.15
C ILE A 24 19.91 33.12 1.43
N LEU A 25 18.72 33.01 2.02
CA LEU A 25 18.50 32.17 3.19
C LEU A 25 18.83 30.70 2.92
N ALA A 26 18.38 30.18 1.79
CA ALA A 26 18.68 28.79 1.38
C ALA A 26 20.19 28.59 1.19
N LEU A 27 20.88 29.55 0.55
CA LEU A 27 22.33 29.47 0.35
C LEU A 27 23.08 29.47 1.69
N THR A 28 22.75 30.38 2.60
CA THR A 28 23.43 30.49 3.91
C THR A 28 23.22 29.24 4.77
N MET A 29 22.01 28.72 4.87
CA MET A 29 21.72 27.51 5.65
C MET A 29 22.42 26.28 5.09
N ASN A 30 22.41 26.12 3.76
CA ASN A 30 23.13 25.03 3.12
C ASN A 30 24.65 25.16 3.29
N ARG A 31 25.21 26.38 3.30
CA ARG A 31 26.64 26.59 3.54
C ARG A 31 27.09 26.21 4.93
N VAL A 32 26.28 26.44 5.95
CA VAL A 32 26.55 25.95 7.30
C VAL A 32 26.67 24.41 7.32
N GLY A 33 25.77 23.72 6.67
CA GLY A 33 25.87 22.26 6.51
C GLY A 33 27.08 21.80 5.69
N ASP A 34 27.39 22.52 4.60
CA ASP A 34 28.55 22.21 3.74
C ASP A 34 29.89 22.39 4.51
N MET A 35 29.98 23.33 5.46
CA MET A 35 31.16 23.47 6.33
C MET A 35 31.31 22.27 7.25
N GLY A 36 30.24 21.84 7.93
CA GLY A 36 30.26 20.64 8.77
C GLY A 36 30.67 19.38 7.99
N LEU A 37 30.11 19.22 6.80
CA LEU A 37 30.43 18.10 5.92
C LEU A 37 31.92 18.11 5.49
N SER A 38 32.47 19.28 5.14
CA SER A 38 33.87 19.43 4.71
C SER A 38 34.83 19.10 5.85
N ILE A 39 34.57 19.59 7.05
CA ILE A 39 35.37 19.28 8.23
C ILE A 39 35.30 17.76 8.52
N GLY A 40 34.11 17.14 8.39
CA GLY A 40 33.96 15.70 8.52
C GLY A 40 34.80 14.91 7.52
N PHE A 41 34.84 15.30 6.25
CA PHE A 41 35.69 14.66 5.23
C PHE A 41 37.18 14.82 5.51
N PHE A 42 37.62 16.00 5.91
CA PHE A 42 39.01 16.20 6.30
C PHE A 42 39.42 15.38 7.52
N ALA A 43 38.51 15.25 8.51
CA ALA A 43 38.74 14.43 9.68
C ALA A 43 38.83 12.93 9.32
N ILE A 44 37.97 12.44 8.40
CA ILE A 44 38.06 11.06 7.89
C ILE A 44 39.41 10.85 7.21
N PHE A 45 39.80 11.74 6.31
CA PHE A 45 41.07 11.62 5.61
C PHE A 45 42.29 11.64 6.56
N ALA A 46 42.23 12.50 7.57
CA ALA A 46 43.30 12.57 8.57
C ALA A 46 43.42 11.31 9.44
N LEU A 47 42.29 10.67 9.77
CA LEU A 47 42.25 9.48 10.63
C LEU A 47 42.51 8.19 9.85
N PHE A 48 41.92 8.03 8.66
CA PHE A 48 41.94 6.77 7.90
C PHE A 48 42.93 6.79 6.72
N GLY A 49 43.44 7.95 6.33
CA GLY A 49 44.28 8.11 5.16
C GLY A 49 43.58 7.91 3.82
N SER A 50 42.27 7.60 3.84
CA SER A 50 41.43 7.36 2.67
C SER A 50 40.02 7.84 2.93
N ILE A 51 39.27 8.19 1.86
CA ILE A 51 37.85 8.57 1.94
C ILE A 51 36.97 7.43 1.38
N ASP A 52 37.56 6.32 0.96
CA ASP A 52 36.83 5.19 0.40
C ASP A 52 35.97 4.50 1.46
N TYR A 53 34.68 4.29 1.16
CA TYR A 53 33.72 3.70 2.10
C TYR A 53 34.13 2.32 2.61
N ALA A 54 34.64 1.45 1.73
CA ALA A 54 35.06 0.11 2.12
C ALA A 54 36.19 0.15 3.16
N THR A 55 37.16 1.01 2.97
CA THR A 55 38.31 1.20 3.87
C THR A 55 37.88 1.82 5.21
N VAL A 56 37.04 2.87 5.16
CA VAL A 56 36.58 3.56 6.38
C VAL A 56 35.72 2.65 7.24
N PHE A 57 34.77 1.91 6.65
CA PHE A 57 33.90 1.01 7.42
C PHE A 57 34.63 -0.21 7.97
N SER A 58 35.61 -0.76 7.27
CA SER A 58 36.41 -1.89 7.78
C SER A 58 37.32 -1.53 8.96
N LEU A 59 37.81 -0.28 8.98
CA LEU A 59 38.71 0.21 10.01
C LEU A 59 38.02 0.91 11.18
N SER A 60 36.74 1.29 11.03
CA SER A 60 35.98 2.06 12.02
C SER A 60 35.93 1.38 13.40
N SER A 61 35.84 0.06 13.45
CA SER A 61 35.82 -0.71 14.72
C SER A 61 37.12 -0.69 15.53
N TYR A 62 38.21 -0.29 14.90
CA TYR A 62 39.55 -0.25 15.53
C TYR A 62 39.96 1.17 15.94
N MET A 63 39.18 2.18 15.59
CA MET A 63 39.50 3.59 15.86
C MET A 63 38.83 4.08 17.14
N ASN A 64 39.30 5.26 17.63
CA ASN A 64 38.75 5.87 18.82
C ASN A 64 37.29 6.25 18.66
N GLU A 65 36.39 5.75 19.51
CA GLU A 65 34.94 5.97 19.46
C GLU A 65 34.56 7.44 19.51
N THR A 66 35.27 8.26 20.31
CA THR A 66 34.96 9.71 20.41
C THR A 66 35.26 10.43 19.11
N ALA A 67 36.34 10.08 18.40
CA ALA A 67 36.69 10.67 17.13
C ALA A 67 35.66 10.29 16.04
N ILE A 68 35.25 9.01 16.01
CA ILE A 68 34.23 8.53 15.07
C ILE A 68 32.88 9.21 15.33
N THR A 69 32.49 9.38 16.60
CA THR A 69 31.27 10.07 16.99
C THR A 69 31.26 11.52 16.52
N ILE A 70 32.38 12.26 16.70
CA ILE A 70 32.52 13.63 16.23
C ILE A 70 32.41 13.70 14.70
N ILE A 71 33.09 12.80 13.99
CA ILE A 71 32.98 12.71 12.53
C ILE A 71 31.54 12.43 12.11
N GLY A 72 30.88 11.50 12.75
CA GLY A 72 29.46 11.17 12.47
C GLY A 72 28.54 12.37 12.66
N LEU A 73 28.72 13.14 13.73
CA LEU A 73 27.96 14.38 13.99
C LEU A 73 28.24 15.45 12.92
N LEU A 74 29.48 15.62 12.47
CA LEU A 74 29.84 16.55 11.42
C LEU A 74 29.22 16.17 10.07
N LEU A 75 29.23 14.90 9.70
CA LEU A 75 28.55 14.40 8.50
C LEU A 75 27.03 14.56 8.60
N LEU A 76 26.48 14.31 9.80
CA LEU A 76 25.06 14.49 10.07
C LEU A 76 24.63 15.95 9.88
N THR A 77 25.41 16.95 10.28
CA THR A 77 25.06 18.37 10.06
C THR A 77 24.92 18.70 8.58
N GLY A 78 25.76 18.12 7.72
CA GLY A 78 25.63 18.26 6.27
C GLY A 78 24.36 17.61 5.72
N ALA A 79 24.03 16.41 6.20
CA ALA A 79 22.80 15.72 5.82
C ALA A 79 21.55 16.49 6.30
N MET A 80 21.55 17.01 7.52
CA MET A 80 20.45 17.79 8.11
C MET A 80 20.18 19.09 7.32
N ALA A 81 21.21 19.78 6.88
CA ALA A 81 21.06 20.98 6.05
C ALA A 81 20.39 20.68 4.72
N LYS A 82 20.81 19.63 4.02
CA LYS A 82 20.24 19.22 2.72
C LYS A 82 18.84 18.65 2.82
N SER A 83 18.52 17.93 3.90
CA SER A 83 17.19 17.35 4.14
C SER A 83 16.27 18.25 4.97
N SER A 84 16.68 19.49 5.23
CA SER A 84 15.89 20.49 5.96
C SER A 84 15.38 19.99 7.32
N GLN A 85 16.27 19.35 8.10
CA GLN A 85 15.95 18.92 9.46
C GLN A 85 16.23 20.04 10.47
N ILE A 86 15.58 19.97 11.63
CA ILE A 86 15.80 20.91 12.73
C ILE A 86 17.24 20.76 13.24
N PRO A 87 18.02 21.89 13.38
CA PRO A 87 17.61 23.30 13.31
C PRO A 87 17.76 23.95 11.91
N LEU A 88 18.25 23.27 10.89
CA LEU A 88 18.59 23.83 9.57
C LEU A 88 17.43 23.79 8.54
N HIS A 89 16.19 23.81 9.01
CA HIS A 89 14.98 23.62 8.18
C HIS A 89 14.37 24.94 7.64
N SER A 90 14.76 26.09 8.14
CA SER A 90 14.08 27.37 7.90
C SER A 90 14.11 27.85 6.43
N TRP A 91 14.99 27.32 5.62
CA TRP A 91 15.10 27.67 4.21
C TRP A 91 14.05 26.98 3.32
N LEU A 92 13.52 25.82 3.74
CA LEU A 92 12.63 25.00 2.90
C LEU A 92 11.30 25.70 2.57
N PRO A 93 10.59 26.34 3.51
CA PRO A 93 9.36 27.07 3.19
C PRO A 93 9.58 28.17 2.14
N GLY A 94 10.71 28.88 2.21
CA GLY A 94 11.07 29.92 1.24
C GLY A 94 11.42 29.38 -0.15
N SER A 95 11.85 28.14 -0.27
CA SER A 95 12.21 27.54 -1.56
C SER A 95 11.02 27.44 -2.54
N MET A 96 9.79 27.50 -2.03
CA MET A 96 8.55 27.49 -2.83
C MET A 96 8.31 28.78 -3.62
N GLU A 97 9.07 29.85 -3.40
CA GLU A 97 9.05 31.08 -4.21
C GLU A 97 9.65 30.90 -5.61
N GLY A 98 10.42 29.83 -5.83
CA GLY A 98 10.96 29.47 -7.12
C GLY A 98 9.88 29.01 -8.13
N SER A 99 10.22 28.98 -9.42
CA SER A 99 9.32 28.50 -10.47
C SER A 99 9.02 27.03 -10.28
N LYS A 100 7.77 26.70 -9.92
CA LYS A 100 7.30 25.33 -9.74
C LYS A 100 7.48 24.45 -10.98
N GLN A 101 7.34 25.04 -12.17
CA GLN A 101 7.48 24.33 -13.45
C GLN A 101 8.93 23.92 -13.71
N VAL A 102 9.88 24.83 -13.48
CA VAL A 102 11.32 24.56 -13.67
C VAL A 102 11.82 23.55 -12.63
N LEU A 103 11.36 23.65 -11.39
CA LEU A 103 11.68 22.71 -10.32
C LEU A 103 11.16 21.30 -10.65
N THR A 104 9.95 21.20 -11.17
CA THR A 104 9.33 19.92 -11.57
C THR A 104 10.08 19.29 -12.76
N ILE A 105 10.44 20.09 -13.78
CA ILE A 105 11.22 19.61 -14.94
C ILE A 105 12.61 19.15 -14.50
N PHE A 106 13.27 19.89 -13.59
CA PHE A 106 14.60 19.53 -13.10
C PHE A 106 14.55 18.25 -12.25
N PHE A 107 13.55 18.09 -11.40
CA PHE A 107 13.31 16.84 -10.66
C PHE A 107 13.02 15.68 -11.61
N PHE A 108 12.21 15.91 -12.64
CA PHE A 108 11.89 14.90 -13.65
C PHE A 108 13.14 14.49 -14.47
N LEU A 109 13.95 15.46 -14.91
CA LEU A 109 15.22 15.20 -15.57
C LEU A 109 16.23 14.49 -14.65
N PHE A 110 16.30 14.87 -13.38
CA PHE A 110 17.22 14.24 -12.42
C PHE A 110 16.79 12.82 -12.03
N CYS A 111 15.50 12.53 -12.06
CA CYS A 111 14.97 11.16 -11.86
C CYS A 111 15.05 10.30 -13.12
N LEU A 112 15.01 10.91 -14.31
CA LEU A 112 15.09 10.17 -15.59
C LEU A 112 16.53 9.88 -16.03
N LEU A 113 17.48 10.79 -15.76
CA LEU A 113 18.89 10.60 -16.12
C LEU A 113 19.53 9.35 -15.51
N PRO A 114 19.33 9.01 -14.22
CA PRO A 114 19.83 7.74 -13.69
C PRO A 114 19.18 6.53 -14.35
N ASN A 115 17.89 6.57 -14.67
CA ASN A 115 17.19 5.48 -15.34
C ASN A 115 17.66 5.24 -16.78
N LEU A 116 18.13 6.28 -17.47
CA LEU A 116 18.74 6.15 -18.81
C LEU A 116 20.15 5.54 -18.74
N PHE A 117 20.88 5.75 -17.64
CA PHE A 117 22.21 5.16 -17.42
C PHE A 117 22.18 3.79 -16.75
N TYR A 118 21.08 3.41 -16.06
CA TYR A 118 20.95 2.17 -15.29
C TYR A 118 19.98 1.16 -15.88
N LEU A 119 19.84 1.10 -17.21
CA LEU A 119 19.08 0.03 -17.88
C LEU A 119 19.70 -1.38 -17.69
N ASN A 120 20.66 -1.55 -16.77
CA ASN A 120 21.31 -2.85 -16.60
C ASN A 120 21.67 -3.25 -15.16
N ILE A 121 20.92 -2.81 -14.16
CA ILE A 121 21.07 -3.37 -12.79
C ILE A 121 19.69 -3.68 -12.24
N ASN A 122 19.39 -4.99 -12.19
CA ASN A 122 18.23 -5.57 -11.52
C ASN A 122 18.21 -5.21 -10.04
N ASN A 123 17.01 -4.82 -9.53
CA ASN A 123 16.63 -4.70 -8.13
C ASN A 123 17.25 -3.54 -7.33
N PHE A 124 16.68 -2.36 -7.48
CA PHE A 124 16.67 -1.36 -6.42
C PHE A 124 15.24 -0.82 -6.25
N ASP A 125 14.66 -1.08 -5.08
CA ASP A 125 13.41 -0.47 -4.64
C ASP A 125 13.61 1.05 -4.57
N ILE A 126 13.00 1.76 -5.49
CA ILE A 126 13.01 3.22 -5.51
C ILE A 126 12.13 3.69 -4.36
N PHE A 127 12.74 4.24 -3.33
CA PHE A 127 12.07 5.05 -2.33
C PHE A 127 11.29 6.17 -3.05
N SER A 128 9.99 6.02 -3.18
CA SER A 128 9.12 7.08 -3.64
C SER A 128 9.05 8.15 -2.55
N PHE A 129 9.78 9.23 -2.74
CA PHE A 129 9.60 10.46 -1.97
C PHE A 129 8.21 11.01 -2.29
N SER A 130 7.24 10.72 -1.46
CA SER A 130 5.95 11.41 -1.50
C SER A 130 6.15 12.84 -0.98
N VAL A 131 6.30 13.78 -1.91
CA VAL A 131 6.18 15.20 -1.59
C VAL A 131 4.73 15.44 -1.19
N LEU A 132 4.48 15.56 0.10
CA LEU A 132 3.20 16.04 0.64
C LEU A 132 2.96 17.46 0.11
N PRO A 133 1.88 17.72 -0.64
CA PRO A 133 1.56 19.08 -1.09
C PRO A 133 1.12 19.91 0.13
N ALA A 134 1.90 20.93 0.46
CA ALA A 134 1.79 21.72 1.68
C ALA A 134 0.58 22.66 1.73
N HIS A 135 -0.26 22.77 0.73
CA HIS A 135 -1.42 23.67 0.76
C HIS A 135 -2.64 23.02 0.06
N LEU A 136 -3.36 22.24 0.83
CA LEU A 136 -4.77 21.96 0.48
C LEU A 136 -5.59 23.17 0.88
N ALA A 137 -6.12 23.90 -0.11
CA ALA A 137 -7.05 24.99 0.12
C ALA A 137 -8.24 24.51 0.96
N ARG A 138 -8.54 25.19 2.05
CA ARG A 138 -9.68 24.88 2.92
C ARG A 138 -10.80 25.88 2.65
N ASP A 139 -12.04 25.43 2.73
CA ASP A 139 -13.21 26.30 2.71
C ASP A 139 -13.30 27.09 4.03
N ASN A 140 -14.19 28.08 4.07
CA ASN A 140 -14.44 28.92 5.26
C ASN A 140 -14.93 28.12 6.50
N LYS A 141 -15.19 26.82 6.34
CA LYS A 141 -15.55 25.86 7.40
C LYS A 141 -14.43 24.89 7.72
N GLY A 142 -13.20 25.16 7.27
CA GLY A 142 -12.02 24.33 7.52
C GLY A 142 -11.98 23.00 6.76
N ARG A 143 -12.89 22.74 5.80
CA ARG A 143 -12.93 21.54 4.98
C ARG A 143 -12.05 21.73 3.76
N PHE A 144 -11.32 20.69 3.37
CA PHE A 144 -10.51 20.70 2.16
C PHE A 144 -11.39 20.89 0.91
N ILE A 145 -11.16 21.96 0.17
CA ILE A 145 -11.82 22.20 -1.13
C ILE A 145 -11.19 21.28 -2.15
N GLY A 146 -12.03 20.37 -2.66
CA GLY A 146 -11.66 19.26 -3.50
C GLY A 146 -10.62 19.54 -4.57
N LYS A 147 -9.47 18.86 -4.42
CA LYS A 147 -8.72 18.29 -5.54
C LYS A 147 -8.25 16.93 -5.06
N SER A 148 -8.27 15.98 -5.99
CA SER A 148 -7.84 14.60 -5.80
C SER A 148 -6.72 14.47 -4.78
N LEU A 149 -7.01 13.78 -3.66
CA LEU A 149 -5.96 13.31 -2.76
C LEU A 149 -4.88 12.63 -3.59
N PRO A 150 -3.59 12.85 -3.31
CA PRO A 150 -2.52 12.22 -4.05
C PRO A 150 -2.74 10.71 -4.08
N LEU A 151 -2.41 10.09 -5.22
CA LEU A 151 -2.48 8.65 -5.38
C LEU A 151 -1.47 8.04 -4.40
N ILE A 152 -1.96 7.57 -3.26
CA ILE A 152 -1.11 6.84 -2.32
C ILE A 152 -1.02 5.41 -2.88
N PRO A 153 0.16 4.97 -3.35
CA PRO A 153 0.31 3.60 -3.79
C PRO A 153 0.05 2.67 -2.61
N LEU A 154 -0.81 1.68 -2.82
CA LEU A 154 -1.05 0.66 -1.80
C LEU A 154 0.14 -0.29 -1.72
N PRO A 155 0.57 -0.69 -0.52
CA PRO A 155 1.61 -1.69 -0.36
C PRO A 155 1.27 -2.98 -1.14
N PRO A 156 2.22 -3.63 -1.83
CA PRO A 156 1.96 -4.83 -2.62
C PRO A 156 1.25 -5.94 -1.82
N LYS A 157 1.70 -6.22 -0.61
CA LYS A 157 1.07 -7.21 0.28
C LYS A 157 -0.41 -6.89 0.58
N LEU A 158 -0.76 -5.59 0.68
CA LEU A 158 -2.14 -5.18 0.89
C LEU A 158 -2.99 -5.44 -0.35
N ILE A 159 -2.45 -5.22 -1.55
CA ILE A 159 -3.15 -5.51 -2.82
C ILE A 159 -3.38 -7.01 -2.96
N GLU A 160 -2.40 -7.83 -2.59
CA GLU A 160 -2.51 -9.29 -2.62
C GLU A 160 -3.61 -9.79 -1.67
N ALA A 161 -3.60 -9.33 -0.41
CA ALA A 161 -4.65 -9.66 0.55
C ALA A 161 -6.03 -9.16 0.08
N LEU A 162 -6.09 -7.91 -0.45
CA LEU A 162 -7.31 -7.33 -0.97
C LEU A 162 -7.88 -8.12 -2.14
N THR A 163 -7.02 -8.66 -3.01
CA THR A 163 -7.44 -9.56 -4.10
C THR A 163 -8.18 -10.78 -3.57
N GLY A 164 -7.64 -11.42 -2.53
CA GLY A 164 -8.30 -12.55 -1.87
C GLY A 164 -9.64 -12.18 -1.23
N GLU A 165 -9.70 -11.06 -0.54
CA GLU A 165 -10.95 -10.58 0.08
C GLU A 165 -11.99 -10.16 -0.97
N LEU A 166 -11.57 -9.59 -2.10
CA LEU A 166 -12.49 -9.24 -3.19
C LEU A 166 -13.02 -10.47 -3.93
N LEU A 167 -12.30 -11.56 -3.98
CA LEU A 167 -12.85 -12.84 -4.44
C LEU A 167 -13.87 -13.42 -3.45
N GLY A 168 -13.78 -13.05 -2.18
CA GLY A 168 -14.68 -13.46 -1.10
C GLY A 168 -15.64 -12.35 -0.64
N ASP A 169 -15.77 -12.23 0.68
CA ASP A 169 -16.71 -11.35 1.38
C ASP A 169 -16.40 -9.85 1.29
N GLY A 170 -15.18 -9.48 0.91
CA GLY A 170 -14.76 -8.09 0.79
C GLY A 170 -15.49 -7.35 -0.34
N HIS A 171 -15.86 -6.10 -0.09
CA HIS A 171 -16.44 -5.27 -1.15
C HIS A 171 -15.96 -3.83 -1.09
N LEU A 172 -15.85 -3.23 -2.29
CA LEU A 172 -15.56 -1.81 -2.45
C LEU A 172 -16.86 -1.07 -2.68
N ARG A 173 -17.05 0.04 -1.98
CA ARG A 173 -18.26 0.86 -2.09
C ARG A 173 -17.97 2.34 -2.11
N PHE A 174 -18.85 3.11 -2.71
CA PHE A 174 -18.87 4.57 -2.63
C PHE A 174 -19.87 5.02 -1.57
N ASN A 175 -19.44 5.88 -0.65
CA ASN A 175 -20.31 6.36 0.44
C ASN A 175 -21.34 7.37 -0.03
N LYS A 176 -21.06 8.13 -1.09
CA LYS A 176 -21.95 9.15 -1.62
C LYS A 176 -22.38 8.73 -3.03
N LYS A 177 -23.66 8.43 -3.17
CA LYS A 177 -24.29 8.08 -4.45
C LYS A 177 -25.24 9.19 -4.88
N GLY A 178 -25.39 9.36 -6.18
CA GLY A 178 -26.43 10.19 -6.78
C GLY A 178 -27.80 9.50 -6.74
N ILE A 179 -28.82 10.17 -7.24
CA ILE A 179 -30.18 9.62 -7.37
C ILE A 179 -30.19 8.44 -8.35
N ASP A 180 -29.29 8.46 -9.33
CA ASP A 180 -29.04 7.42 -10.31
C ASP A 180 -28.28 6.20 -9.79
N GLY A 181 -27.96 6.17 -8.49
CA GLY A 181 -27.18 5.09 -7.86
C GLY A 181 -25.67 5.14 -8.17
N LYS A 182 -25.23 5.99 -9.11
CA LYS A 182 -23.82 6.17 -9.46
C LYS A 182 -23.09 7.01 -8.40
N PRO A 183 -21.76 6.87 -8.26
CA PRO A 183 -21.01 7.69 -7.32
C PRO A 183 -21.08 9.17 -7.70
N LYS A 184 -21.21 10.04 -6.70
CA LYS A 184 -21.14 11.50 -6.92
C LYS A 184 -19.75 11.88 -7.41
N PRO A 185 -19.60 12.96 -8.19
CA PRO A 185 -18.29 13.49 -8.56
C PRO A 185 -17.39 13.69 -7.34
N ASN A 186 -16.10 13.43 -7.50
CA ASN A 186 -15.08 13.53 -6.44
C ASN A 186 -15.31 12.62 -5.20
N THR A 187 -16.01 11.49 -5.39
CA THR A 187 -16.17 10.46 -4.36
C THR A 187 -15.25 9.29 -4.66
N ASN A 188 -14.44 8.88 -3.67
CA ASN A 188 -13.57 7.72 -3.77
C ASN A 188 -14.21 6.49 -3.14
N ALA A 189 -13.81 5.32 -3.66
CA ALA A 189 -14.21 4.04 -3.09
C ALA A 189 -13.50 3.78 -1.76
N GLN A 190 -14.15 3.02 -0.89
CA GLN A 190 -13.61 2.49 0.35
C GLN A 190 -13.84 0.99 0.41
N LEU A 191 -12.92 0.27 1.06
CA LEU A 191 -13.12 -1.13 1.42
C LEU A 191 -14.11 -1.21 2.59
N ALA A 192 -15.07 -2.09 2.50
CA ALA A 192 -15.99 -2.40 3.59
C ALA A 192 -16.01 -3.91 3.82
N MET A 193 -15.83 -4.31 5.08
CA MET A 193 -15.80 -5.69 5.51
C MET A 193 -16.85 -5.91 6.60
N THR A 194 -17.61 -7.00 6.48
CA THR A 194 -18.60 -7.40 7.48
C THR A 194 -18.54 -8.91 7.66
N LEU A 195 -17.98 -9.36 8.75
CA LEU A 195 -17.69 -10.77 9.00
C LEU A 195 -18.18 -11.22 10.37
N LYS A 196 -18.42 -12.51 10.54
CA LYS A 196 -18.89 -13.12 11.80
C LYS A 196 -17.77 -13.31 12.82
N SER A 197 -16.55 -13.66 12.36
CA SER A 197 -15.41 -13.91 13.24
C SER A 197 -14.79 -12.61 13.70
N LYS A 198 -14.87 -12.32 15.00
CA LYS A 198 -14.23 -11.16 15.61
C LYS A 198 -12.71 -11.19 15.41
N GLU A 199 -12.08 -12.33 15.68
CA GLU A 199 -10.63 -12.49 15.60
C GLU A 199 -10.11 -12.21 14.20
N TYR A 200 -10.82 -12.67 13.16
CA TYR A 200 -10.44 -12.42 11.78
C TYR A 200 -10.60 -10.94 11.41
N VAL A 201 -11.67 -10.30 11.87
CA VAL A 201 -11.90 -8.87 11.65
C VAL A 201 -10.83 -8.03 12.33
N ASP A 202 -10.46 -8.36 13.57
CA ASP A 202 -9.42 -7.67 14.33
C ASP A 202 -8.04 -7.85 13.64
N TYR A 203 -7.72 -9.05 13.17
CA TYR A 203 -6.52 -9.32 12.39
C TYR A 203 -6.47 -8.48 11.10
N LEU A 204 -7.55 -8.48 10.31
CA LEU A 204 -7.62 -7.68 9.08
C LEU A 204 -7.44 -6.19 9.36
N TRP A 205 -8.08 -5.68 10.41
CA TRP A 205 -8.02 -4.27 10.76
C TRP A 205 -6.66 -3.84 11.33
N GLN A 206 -6.05 -4.65 12.21
CA GLN A 206 -4.80 -4.30 12.91
C GLN A 206 -3.55 -4.57 12.09
N GLU A 207 -3.51 -5.70 11.39
CA GLU A 207 -2.30 -6.18 10.72
C GLU A 207 -2.32 -5.89 9.22
N VAL A 208 -3.42 -6.19 8.54
CA VAL A 208 -3.48 -6.15 7.08
C VAL A 208 -3.81 -4.74 6.57
N TYR A 209 -4.93 -4.17 7.04
CA TYR A 209 -5.48 -2.92 6.50
C TYR A 209 -5.21 -1.68 7.36
N LYS A 210 -4.41 -1.78 8.41
CA LYS A 210 -4.02 -0.66 9.27
C LYS A 210 -3.57 0.61 8.50
N PRO A 211 -2.76 0.52 7.43
CA PRO A 211 -2.32 1.71 6.71
C PRO A 211 -3.45 2.51 6.05
N ILE A 212 -4.55 1.85 5.67
CA ILE A 212 -5.69 2.47 4.99
C ILE A 212 -6.92 2.62 5.86
N CYS A 213 -6.95 2.04 7.06
CA CYS A 213 -8.05 2.16 7.99
C CYS A 213 -7.97 3.42 8.84
N THR A 214 -9.09 3.79 9.46
CA THR A 214 -9.15 4.79 10.51
C THR A 214 -8.76 4.17 11.85
N ASN A 215 -8.47 4.99 12.86
CA ASN A 215 -8.15 4.50 14.21
C ASN A 215 -9.38 3.94 14.97
N ASN A 216 -10.56 4.02 14.36
CA ASN A 216 -11.78 3.47 14.97
C ASN A 216 -11.76 1.95 14.89
N SER A 217 -11.91 1.29 16.03
CA SER A 217 -12.01 -0.17 16.10
C SER A 217 -13.23 -0.71 15.33
N PRO A 218 -13.20 -1.98 14.90
CA PRO A 218 -14.35 -2.61 14.27
C PRO A 218 -15.62 -2.53 15.12
N HIS A 219 -16.75 -2.24 14.47
CA HIS A 219 -18.03 -2.05 15.15
C HIS A 219 -18.83 -3.37 15.18
N PRO A 220 -19.31 -3.79 16.36
CA PRO A 220 -20.21 -4.93 16.46
C PRO A 220 -21.59 -4.59 15.87
N TRP A 221 -22.21 -5.57 15.20
CA TRP A 221 -23.55 -5.46 14.64
C TRP A 221 -24.41 -6.67 15.03
N PRO A 222 -25.66 -6.49 15.49
CA PRO A 222 -26.31 -5.23 15.87
C PRO A 222 -25.56 -4.48 16.96
N ASN A 223 -25.85 -3.17 17.10
CA ASN A 223 -25.22 -2.37 18.17
C ASN A 223 -25.59 -2.99 19.53
N PRO A 224 -24.62 -3.28 20.42
CA PRO A 224 -24.89 -3.89 21.74
C PRO A 224 -25.87 -3.11 22.60
N LYS A 225 -25.96 -1.79 22.42
CA LYS A 225 -26.93 -0.92 23.12
C LYS A 225 -28.40 -1.26 22.80
N THR A 226 -28.67 -2.03 21.73
CA THR A 226 -30.03 -2.46 21.37
C THR A 226 -30.49 -3.69 22.10
N GLY A 227 -29.67 -4.28 22.95
CA GLY A 227 -29.99 -5.52 23.68
C GLY A 227 -30.00 -6.79 22.82
N LYS A 228 -29.70 -6.68 21.52
CA LYS A 228 -29.63 -7.84 20.61
C LYS A 228 -28.23 -8.46 20.63
N PRO A 229 -28.10 -9.79 20.53
CA PRO A 229 -26.78 -10.43 20.45
C PRO A 229 -26.01 -9.99 19.21
N VAL A 230 -24.70 -9.77 19.37
CA VAL A 230 -23.80 -9.41 18.26
C VAL A 230 -23.64 -10.61 17.34
N THR A 231 -23.93 -10.43 16.06
CA THR A 231 -23.84 -11.48 15.04
C THR A 231 -22.68 -11.27 14.07
N GLN A 232 -22.21 -10.04 13.91
CA GLN A 232 -21.20 -9.65 12.93
C GLN A 232 -20.35 -8.49 13.44
N TYR A 233 -19.20 -8.29 12.83
CA TYR A 233 -18.31 -7.15 13.06
C TYR A 233 -18.02 -6.44 11.73
N HIS A 234 -18.05 -5.12 11.75
CA HIS A 234 -17.90 -4.29 10.58
C HIS A 234 -16.77 -3.30 10.75
N PHE A 235 -15.94 -3.14 9.73
CA PHE A 235 -15.03 -2.00 9.58
C PHE A 235 -15.00 -1.51 8.14
N ALA A 236 -14.54 -0.27 7.96
CA ALA A 236 -14.34 0.31 6.66
C ALA A 236 -13.02 1.09 6.61
N SER A 237 -12.37 1.06 5.45
CA SER A 237 -11.17 1.85 5.19
C SER A 237 -11.50 3.32 4.98
N LYS A 238 -10.46 4.16 4.88
CA LYS A 238 -10.56 5.50 4.29
C LYS A 238 -10.97 5.37 2.82
N ALA A 239 -11.64 6.40 2.30
CA ALA A 239 -11.96 6.49 0.88
C ALA A 239 -10.71 6.97 0.11
N LEU A 240 -10.16 6.15 -0.78
CA LEU A 240 -8.90 6.38 -1.48
C LEU A 240 -9.07 6.28 -2.99
N ILE A 241 -8.31 7.10 -3.73
CA ILE A 241 -8.28 7.06 -5.21
C ILE A 241 -7.80 5.69 -5.70
N SER A 242 -6.78 5.13 -5.06
CA SER A 242 -6.24 3.80 -5.37
C SER A 242 -7.31 2.71 -5.29
N LEU A 243 -8.21 2.79 -4.29
CA LEU A 243 -9.34 1.87 -4.17
C LEU A 243 -10.40 2.10 -5.25
N SER A 244 -10.56 3.34 -5.75
CA SER A 244 -11.44 3.63 -6.88
C SER A 244 -10.92 3.02 -8.18
N GLN A 245 -9.60 3.01 -8.39
CA GLN A 245 -8.97 2.34 -9.53
C GLN A 245 -9.17 0.82 -9.46
N ILE A 246 -9.00 0.21 -8.30
CA ILE A 246 -9.28 -1.21 -8.10
C ILE A 246 -10.78 -1.48 -8.31
N HIS A 247 -11.66 -0.61 -7.79
CA HIS A 247 -13.10 -0.75 -8.02
C HIS A 247 -13.45 -0.81 -9.51
N SER A 248 -12.86 0.02 -10.36
CA SER A 248 -13.13 0.02 -11.80
C SER A 248 -12.71 -1.28 -12.50
N GLN A 249 -11.77 -2.04 -11.94
CA GLN A 249 -11.33 -3.35 -12.46
C GLN A 249 -12.24 -4.50 -11.98
N TRP A 250 -12.81 -4.36 -10.79
CA TRP A 250 -13.56 -5.43 -10.12
C TRP A 250 -15.08 -5.28 -10.21
N TYR A 251 -15.59 -4.16 -10.74
CA TYR A 251 -17.03 -3.88 -10.79
C TYR A 251 -17.45 -3.28 -12.12
N ILE A 252 -18.55 -3.79 -12.66
CA ILE A 252 -19.23 -3.27 -13.84
C ILE A 252 -20.57 -2.69 -13.41
N TRP A 253 -20.93 -1.56 -13.99
CA TRP A 253 -22.25 -0.97 -13.79
C TRP A 253 -23.30 -1.73 -14.58
N SER A 254 -24.33 -2.22 -13.90
CA SER A 254 -25.50 -2.84 -14.54
C SER A 254 -26.63 -1.81 -14.61
N GLU A 255 -27.04 -1.46 -15.81
CA GLU A 255 -28.17 -0.54 -16.03
C GLU A 255 -29.50 -1.20 -15.61
N THR A 256 -29.65 -2.50 -15.85
CA THR A 256 -30.87 -3.25 -15.50
C THR A 256 -31.14 -3.32 -14.01
N LEU A 257 -30.07 -3.45 -13.20
CA LEU A 257 -30.15 -3.55 -11.74
C LEU A 257 -29.85 -2.23 -11.02
N ASN A 258 -29.48 -1.20 -11.76
CA ASN A 258 -29.08 0.12 -11.24
C ASN A 258 -28.05 0.02 -10.09
N LYS A 259 -27.08 -0.88 -10.25
CA LYS A 259 -26.02 -1.14 -9.25
C LYS A 259 -24.73 -1.67 -9.89
N PHE A 260 -23.64 -1.55 -9.16
CA PHE A 260 -22.39 -2.20 -9.51
C PHE A 260 -22.46 -3.70 -9.20
N ILE A 261 -22.05 -4.51 -10.17
CA ILE A 261 -21.91 -5.96 -10.03
C ILE A 261 -20.42 -6.28 -9.96
N LYS A 262 -20.04 -7.09 -8.98
CA LYS A 262 -18.67 -7.57 -8.82
C LYS A 262 -18.36 -8.61 -9.92
N ILE A 263 -17.20 -8.51 -10.54
CA ILE A 263 -16.70 -9.40 -11.58
C ILE A 263 -15.30 -9.87 -11.24
N VAL A 264 -14.87 -10.97 -11.84
CA VAL A 264 -13.47 -11.41 -11.79
C VAL A 264 -12.68 -10.71 -12.89
N PRO A 265 -11.62 -9.95 -12.57
CA PRO A 265 -10.81 -9.28 -13.58
C PRO A 265 -10.10 -10.30 -14.50
N SER A 266 -9.95 -9.96 -15.79
CA SER A 266 -9.28 -10.84 -16.76
C SER A 266 -7.80 -11.14 -16.41
N ASN A 267 -7.13 -10.21 -15.72
CA ASN A 267 -5.74 -10.36 -15.24
C ASN A 267 -5.63 -11.02 -13.87
N ILE A 268 -6.67 -11.70 -13.37
CA ILE A 268 -6.67 -12.35 -12.05
C ILE A 268 -5.51 -13.33 -11.88
N GLY A 269 -5.01 -13.93 -12.97
CA GLY A 269 -3.84 -14.79 -12.93
C GLY A 269 -2.57 -14.09 -12.46
N GLU A 270 -2.41 -12.80 -12.71
CA GLU A 270 -1.29 -12.00 -12.20
C GLU A 270 -1.52 -11.58 -10.76
N LEU A 271 -2.75 -11.19 -10.41
CA LEU A 271 -3.12 -10.62 -9.11
C LEU A 271 -3.18 -11.65 -7.98
N LEU A 272 -3.62 -12.89 -8.28
CA LEU A 272 -3.83 -13.91 -7.25
C LEU A 272 -2.50 -14.52 -6.82
N THR A 273 -2.08 -14.28 -5.58
CA THR A 273 -0.87 -14.82 -4.95
C THR A 273 -1.24 -15.87 -3.88
N PRO A 274 -0.28 -16.62 -3.30
CA PRO A 274 -0.55 -17.52 -2.18
C PRO A 274 -1.17 -16.80 -0.99
N LEU A 275 -0.77 -15.55 -0.70
CA LEU A 275 -1.38 -14.70 0.32
C LEU A 275 -2.84 -14.38 -0.02
N GLY A 276 -3.12 -13.99 -1.28
CA GLY A 276 -4.49 -13.75 -1.74
C GLY A 276 -5.36 -15.00 -1.66
N LEU A 277 -4.83 -16.17 -2.03
CA LEU A 277 -5.53 -17.45 -1.91
C LEU A 277 -5.85 -17.79 -0.45
N ALA A 278 -4.92 -17.52 0.48
CA ALA A 278 -5.15 -17.73 1.91
C ALA A 278 -6.29 -16.84 2.44
N HIS A 279 -6.30 -15.56 2.07
CA HIS A 279 -7.39 -14.63 2.43
C HIS A 279 -8.73 -15.06 1.84
N TRP A 280 -8.74 -15.51 0.60
CA TRP A 280 -9.96 -16.04 -0.03
C TRP A 280 -10.51 -17.27 0.69
N ILE A 281 -9.63 -18.20 1.10
CA ILE A 281 -10.04 -19.38 1.90
C ILE A 281 -10.52 -18.96 3.29
N MET A 282 -9.86 -18.01 3.94
CA MET A 282 -10.28 -17.49 5.25
C MET A 282 -11.66 -16.82 5.20
N GLY A 283 -12.00 -16.11 4.13
CA GLY A 283 -13.34 -15.58 3.89
C GLY A 283 -14.33 -16.70 3.57
N ASP A 284 -14.33 -17.19 2.37
CA ASP A 284 -15.36 -18.02 1.75
C ASP A 284 -15.07 -19.52 1.70
N GLY A 285 -13.87 -19.95 2.13
CA GLY A 285 -13.51 -21.36 2.16
C GLY A 285 -14.09 -22.10 3.36
N TYR A 286 -14.34 -23.39 3.20
CA TYR A 286 -14.66 -24.32 4.28
C TYR A 286 -14.15 -25.73 3.98
N TRP A 287 -13.94 -26.50 5.04
CA TRP A 287 -13.59 -27.91 4.92
C TRP A 287 -14.86 -28.75 4.78
N ASP A 288 -14.91 -29.54 3.72
CA ASP A 288 -15.99 -30.54 3.53
C ASP A 288 -15.53 -31.89 4.08
N ASN A 289 -16.13 -32.32 5.19
CA ASN A 289 -15.81 -33.57 5.85
C ASN A 289 -16.19 -34.81 5.03
N HIS A 290 -17.19 -34.69 4.16
CA HIS A 290 -17.65 -35.82 3.34
C HIS A 290 -16.64 -36.11 2.20
N SER A 291 -16.25 -35.08 1.47
CA SER A 291 -15.28 -35.23 0.38
C SER A 291 -13.82 -35.01 0.81
N LYS A 292 -13.57 -34.76 2.10
CA LYS A 292 -12.24 -34.52 2.70
C LYS A 292 -11.40 -33.49 1.91
N THR A 293 -12.02 -32.39 1.55
CA THR A 293 -11.38 -31.35 0.76
C THR A 293 -11.86 -29.96 1.11
N VAL A 294 -11.17 -28.94 0.62
CA VAL A 294 -11.57 -27.56 0.73
C VAL A 294 -12.54 -27.20 -0.39
N VAL A 295 -13.58 -26.48 -0.05
CA VAL A 295 -14.54 -25.90 -0.99
C VAL A 295 -14.58 -24.39 -0.77
N ILE A 296 -14.55 -23.61 -1.83
CA ILE A 296 -14.68 -22.14 -1.79
C ILE A 296 -16.05 -21.75 -2.37
N CYS A 297 -16.78 -20.92 -1.62
CA CYS A 297 -18.03 -20.35 -2.09
C CYS A 297 -17.77 -19.24 -3.11
N THR A 298 -18.29 -19.40 -4.32
CA THR A 298 -18.18 -18.41 -5.42
C THR A 298 -19.59 -18.07 -5.93
N ASP A 299 -20.54 -18.02 -5.00
CA ASP A 299 -21.97 -17.91 -5.29
C ASP A 299 -22.36 -16.59 -6.04
N ASN A 300 -21.44 -15.62 -6.08
CA ASN A 300 -21.66 -14.30 -6.71
C ASN A 300 -21.09 -14.18 -8.13
N PHE A 301 -20.36 -15.20 -8.61
CA PHE A 301 -19.68 -15.20 -9.91
C PHE A 301 -20.40 -16.09 -10.91
N THR A 302 -20.24 -15.77 -12.18
CA THR A 302 -20.77 -16.55 -13.30
C THR A 302 -19.97 -17.84 -13.50
N LEU A 303 -20.51 -18.82 -14.24
CA LEU A 303 -19.81 -20.07 -14.54
C LEU A 303 -18.47 -19.81 -15.25
N ALA A 304 -18.45 -18.91 -16.24
CA ALA A 304 -17.23 -18.60 -16.98
C ALA A 304 -16.12 -17.98 -16.09
N GLU A 305 -16.51 -17.14 -15.13
CA GLU A 305 -15.57 -16.57 -14.14
C GLU A 305 -15.03 -17.63 -13.19
N VAL A 306 -15.87 -18.58 -12.77
CA VAL A 306 -15.43 -19.69 -11.91
C VAL A 306 -14.49 -20.65 -12.67
N GLU A 307 -14.76 -20.92 -13.93
CA GLU A 307 -13.87 -21.70 -14.80
C GLU A 307 -12.51 -21.00 -14.99
N LEU A 308 -12.51 -19.67 -15.22
CA LEU A 308 -11.28 -18.87 -15.29
C LEU A 308 -10.45 -19.02 -14.00
N LEU A 309 -11.09 -18.91 -12.83
CA LEU A 309 -10.42 -19.08 -11.54
C LEU A 309 -9.82 -20.48 -11.37
N ILE A 310 -10.49 -21.52 -11.82
CA ILE A 310 -9.98 -22.90 -11.80
C ILE A 310 -8.76 -23.06 -12.72
N ILE A 311 -8.79 -22.45 -13.90
CA ILE A 311 -7.63 -22.44 -14.82
C ILE A 311 -6.44 -21.75 -14.14
N VAL A 312 -6.65 -20.60 -13.50
CA VAL A 312 -5.60 -19.87 -12.77
C VAL A 312 -5.04 -20.72 -11.62
N LEU A 313 -5.89 -21.37 -10.83
CA LEU A 313 -5.44 -22.24 -9.74
C LEU A 313 -4.57 -23.40 -10.26
N LYS A 314 -4.92 -23.97 -11.41
CA LYS A 314 -4.14 -25.05 -12.02
C LYS A 314 -2.83 -24.56 -12.62
N THR A 315 -2.86 -23.47 -13.40
CA THR A 315 -1.67 -22.97 -14.12
C THR A 315 -0.64 -22.33 -13.18
N LYS A 316 -1.10 -21.59 -12.19
CA LYS A 316 -0.21 -20.83 -11.29
C LYS A 316 0.27 -21.64 -10.08
N PHE A 317 -0.62 -22.43 -9.48
CA PHE A 317 -0.35 -23.14 -8.23
C PHE A 317 -0.31 -24.67 -8.39
N ASN A 318 -0.55 -25.18 -9.59
CA ASN A 318 -0.67 -26.63 -9.87
C ASN A 318 -1.77 -27.33 -9.01
N LEU A 319 -2.78 -26.55 -8.59
CA LEU A 319 -3.88 -27.04 -7.79
C LEU A 319 -5.03 -27.53 -8.70
N THR A 320 -5.44 -28.75 -8.50
CA THR A 320 -6.58 -29.34 -9.24
C THR A 320 -7.88 -29.05 -8.51
N ALA A 321 -8.81 -28.40 -9.19
CA ALA A 321 -10.14 -28.09 -8.68
C ALA A 321 -11.21 -28.32 -9.77
N THR A 322 -12.46 -28.46 -9.36
CA THR A 322 -13.62 -28.68 -10.22
C THR A 322 -14.76 -27.74 -9.84
N VAL A 323 -15.62 -27.42 -10.81
CA VAL A 323 -16.85 -26.68 -10.57
C VAL A 323 -17.86 -27.58 -9.88
N GLN A 324 -18.44 -27.10 -8.79
CA GLN A 324 -19.55 -27.75 -8.09
C GLN A 324 -20.81 -26.90 -8.24
N ARG A 325 -21.82 -27.45 -8.89
CA ARG A 325 -23.15 -26.82 -8.99
C ARG A 325 -23.88 -26.89 -7.66
N ARG A 326 -24.49 -25.79 -7.23
CA ARG A 326 -25.39 -25.72 -6.06
C ARG A 326 -26.67 -24.98 -6.45
N ILE A 327 -27.78 -25.41 -5.89
CA ILE A 327 -29.06 -24.75 -6.00
C ILE A 327 -29.38 -24.11 -4.65
N LYS A 328 -29.57 -22.81 -4.60
CA LYS A 328 -30.00 -22.07 -3.41
C LYS A 328 -31.48 -22.34 -3.09
N SER A 329 -31.91 -22.01 -1.89
CA SER A 329 -33.32 -22.13 -1.48
C SER A 329 -34.30 -21.34 -2.36
N ASN A 330 -33.86 -20.26 -2.97
CA ASN A 330 -34.60 -19.46 -3.93
C ASN A 330 -34.59 -20.04 -5.38
N LYS A 331 -34.09 -21.25 -5.58
CA LYS A 331 -33.94 -21.95 -6.88
C LYS A 331 -32.86 -21.33 -7.81
N GLU A 332 -32.12 -20.33 -7.38
CA GLU A 332 -30.98 -19.83 -8.16
C GLU A 332 -29.84 -20.86 -8.20
N ILE A 333 -29.25 -21.02 -9.38
CA ILE A 333 -28.07 -21.85 -9.58
C ILE A 333 -26.86 -20.99 -9.25
N CYS A 334 -25.98 -21.51 -8.40
CA CYS A 334 -24.69 -20.92 -8.09
C CYS A 334 -23.57 -21.96 -8.25
N TRP A 335 -22.37 -21.46 -8.36
CA TRP A 335 -21.20 -22.27 -8.66
C TRP A 335 -20.18 -22.14 -7.52
N ARG A 336 -19.51 -23.24 -7.18
CA ARG A 336 -18.47 -23.31 -6.17
C ARG A 336 -17.24 -23.97 -6.70
N ILE A 337 -16.09 -23.64 -6.16
CA ILE A 337 -14.82 -24.27 -6.48
C ILE A 337 -14.55 -25.36 -5.44
N ARG A 338 -14.47 -26.60 -5.88
CA ARG A 338 -14.12 -27.75 -5.05
C ARG A 338 -12.73 -28.24 -5.44
N PHE A 339 -11.78 -28.20 -4.51
CA PHE A 339 -10.46 -28.77 -4.72
C PHE A 339 -10.50 -30.29 -4.79
N SER A 340 -9.57 -30.91 -5.50
CA SER A 340 -9.45 -32.37 -5.53
C SER A 340 -9.04 -32.88 -4.15
N GLY A 341 -9.75 -33.91 -3.66
CA GLY A 341 -9.48 -34.55 -2.38
C GLY A 341 -8.25 -35.48 -2.37
N LYS A 342 -7.47 -35.56 -3.46
CA LYS A 342 -6.22 -36.32 -3.49
C LYS A 342 -5.25 -35.74 -2.45
N SER A 343 -4.58 -36.62 -1.71
CA SER A 343 -3.66 -36.25 -0.62
C SER A 343 -2.56 -35.26 -1.06
N GLU A 344 -2.00 -35.46 -2.24
CA GLU A 344 -0.99 -34.60 -2.83
C GLU A 344 -1.49 -33.17 -3.05
N ASN A 345 -2.71 -33.04 -3.61
CA ASN A 345 -3.33 -31.75 -3.89
C ASN A 345 -3.66 -30.98 -2.60
N ILE A 346 -4.17 -31.68 -1.59
CA ILE A 346 -4.47 -31.09 -0.28
C ILE A 346 -3.17 -30.71 0.45
N CYS A 347 -2.14 -31.54 0.40
CA CYS A 347 -0.83 -31.22 0.96
C CYS A 347 -0.24 -29.98 0.30
N LEU A 348 -0.26 -29.90 -1.03
CA LEU A 348 0.21 -28.73 -1.77
C LEU A 348 -0.57 -27.48 -1.40
N LEU A 349 -1.91 -27.54 -1.32
CA LEU A 349 -2.75 -26.43 -0.91
C LEU A 349 -2.36 -25.94 0.49
N ARG A 350 -2.22 -26.86 1.46
CA ARG A 350 -1.81 -26.54 2.83
C ARG A 350 -0.43 -25.86 2.87
N THR A 351 0.55 -26.41 2.18
CA THR A 351 1.92 -25.85 2.12
C THR A 351 1.92 -24.43 1.57
N LEU A 352 1.10 -24.14 0.55
CA LEU A 352 1.01 -22.81 -0.06
C LEU A 352 0.40 -21.77 0.85
N VAL A 353 -0.62 -22.11 1.65
CA VAL A 353 -1.44 -21.12 2.35
C VAL A 353 -1.27 -21.12 3.88
N GLN A 354 -0.71 -22.16 4.47
CA GLN A 354 -0.66 -22.34 5.93
C GLN A 354 0.06 -21.21 6.66
N SER A 355 1.12 -20.66 6.08
CA SER A 355 1.91 -19.55 6.66
C SER A 355 1.15 -18.22 6.70
N TYR A 356 0.05 -18.11 5.97
CA TYR A 356 -0.74 -16.89 5.85
C TYR A 356 -2.11 -16.98 6.52
N ILE A 357 -2.52 -18.18 6.95
CA ILE A 357 -3.80 -18.38 7.64
C ILE A 357 -3.60 -18.19 9.14
N ILE A 358 -4.50 -17.43 9.78
CA ILE A 358 -4.48 -17.24 11.23
C ILE A 358 -4.84 -18.56 11.95
N PRO A 359 -4.23 -18.83 13.11
CA PRO A 359 -4.45 -20.10 13.85
C PRO A 359 -5.92 -20.43 14.13
N SER A 360 -6.73 -19.42 14.42
CA SER A 360 -8.16 -19.58 14.67
C SER A 360 -8.96 -20.10 13.47
N MET A 361 -8.38 -20.04 12.24
CA MET A 361 -9.00 -20.50 11.01
C MET A 361 -8.40 -21.78 10.42
N PHE A 362 -7.46 -22.43 11.11
CA PHE A 362 -6.88 -23.70 10.65
C PHE A 362 -7.91 -24.80 10.44
N TYR A 363 -9.07 -24.72 11.11
CA TYR A 363 -10.16 -25.66 10.89
C TYR A 363 -10.67 -25.68 9.43
N LYS A 364 -10.53 -24.57 8.68
CA LYS A 364 -10.91 -24.49 7.27
C LYS A 364 -10.02 -25.36 6.36
N LEU A 365 -8.85 -25.71 6.83
CA LEU A 365 -7.91 -26.63 6.15
C LEU A 365 -7.86 -28.01 6.82
N ASN A 366 -8.64 -28.25 7.86
CA ASN A 366 -8.54 -29.43 8.72
C ASN A 366 -7.10 -29.67 9.22
N ILE A 367 -6.48 -28.58 9.71
CA ILE A 367 -5.19 -28.61 10.39
C ILE A 367 -5.48 -28.48 11.88
N SER A 368 -5.00 -29.44 12.66
CA SER A 368 -5.07 -29.32 14.14
C SER A 368 -4.13 -28.21 14.57
N PRO A 369 -4.56 -27.29 15.45
CA PRO A 369 -3.65 -26.32 16.03
C PRO A 369 -2.53 -27.07 16.75
N VAL A 370 -1.29 -26.70 16.48
CA VAL A 370 -0.15 -27.21 17.24
C VAL A 370 -0.36 -26.75 18.68
N LYS A 371 -0.45 -27.73 19.60
CA LYS A 371 -0.60 -27.47 21.03
C LYS A 371 0.66 -26.82 21.59
#